data_0ddb0589766a7bfb4a9a231f4051ecc7
#
_entry.id   0ddb0589766a7bfb4a9a231f4051ecc7
#
_cell.length_a   1.000
_cell.length_b   1.000
_cell.length_c   1.000
_cell.angle_alpha   90.00
_cell.angle_beta   90.00
_cell.angle_gamma   90.00
#
_symmetry.space_group_name_H-M   'P 1'
#
loop_
_entity.id
_entity.type
_entity.pdbx_description
1 polymer ?
#
loop_
_entity_poly.entity_id
_entity_poly.type
_entity_poly.pdbx_seq_one_letter_code
_entity_poly.pdbx_strand_id
1 'polypeptide(L)'
;MFEKFCNFMDITTKEPIDSPEAFLKAFSGASFKNGLYRIHNIDEIPRWTAKVENAFPKYKGNILVFGYDWLGRQFAQNKQTGNILLFEPGTGEVLSIPVDFVAFHDEEIAEYSEDSLASAFFEEWYTSASGSEIPHDKCVGYKVPLFLNGEDNITNLEISDMEVYWDLMGQML
;
A
#
# COMPACT_ATOMS: atom_id res chain seq x y z
N MET A 1 21.15 1.43 3.66
CA MET A 1 19.76 1.96 3.56
C MET A 1 18.79 0.87 3.97
N PHE A 2 17.60 1.23 4.42
CA PHE A 2 16.50 0.33 4.77
C PHE A 2 16.73 -0.59 5.99
N GLU A 3 17.61 -0.22 6.91
CA GLU A 3 17.91 -1.03 8.09
C GLU A 3 16.74 -1.06 9.09
N LYS A 4 16.09 0.10 9.33
CA LYS A 4 14.96 0.16 10.25
C LYS A 4 13.75 -0.59 9.68
N PHE A 5 13.50 -0.46 8.38
CA PHE A 5 12.46 -1.22 7.68
C PHE A 5 12.71 -2.73 7.79
N CYS A 6 13.91 -3.19 7.47
CA CYS A 6 14.25 -4.61 7.56
C CYS A 6 14.09 -5.15 8.99
N ASN A 7 14.51 -4.38 9.99
CA ASN A 7 14.34 -4.75 11.40
C ASN A 7 12.85 -4.81 11.78
N PHE A 8 12.06 -3.81 11.38
CA PHE A 8 10.62 -3.77 11.65
C PHE A 8 9.88 -4.94 10.98
N MET A 9 10.28 -5.32 9.78
CA MET A 9 9.67 -6.43 9.03
C MET A 9 10.28 -7.80 9.36
N ASP A 10 11.21 -7.90 10.32
CA ASP A 10 11.91 -9.12 10.72
C ASP A 10 12.66 -9.80 9.54
N ILE A 11 13.29 -8.98 8.68
CA ILE A 11 14.00 -9.43 7.48
C ILE A 11 15.50 -9.41 7.71
N THR A 12 16.17 -10.49 7.29
CA THR A 12 17.62 -10.51 7.15
C THR A 12 18.00 -10.57 5.67
N THR A 13 18.69 -9.54 5.19
CA THR A 13 19.20 -9.50 3.81
C THR A 13 20.60 -10.08 3.73
N LYS A 14 20.87 -10.82 2.66
CA LYS A 14 22.22 -11.39 2.42
C LYS A 14 23.20 -10.33 1.89
N GLU A 15 22.69 -9.35 1.17
CA GLU A 15 23.46 -8.26 0.57
C GLU A 15 22.87 -6.92 1.01
N PRO A 16 23.69 -5.87 1.12
CA PRO A 16 23.22 -4.53 1.42
C PRO A 16 22.28 -4.02 0.33
N ILE A 17 21.20 -3.37 0.73
CA ILE A 17 20.28 -2.68 -0.17
C ILE A 17 20.66 -1.19 -0.13
N ASP A 18 21.20 -0.67 -1.22
CA ASP A 18 21.82 0.65 -1.28
C ASP A 18 21.08 1.68 -2.15
N SER A 19 19.98 1.28 -2.77
CA SER A 19 19.15 2.17 -3.60
C SER A 19 17.68 1.74 -3.62
N PRO A 20 16.75 2.65 -3.99
CA PRO A 20 15.34 2.31 -4.22
C PRO A 20 15.16 1.20 -5.27
N GLU A 21 15.94 1.20 -6.33
CA GLU A 21 15.89 0.17 -7.39
C GLU A 21 16.33 -1.19 -6.85
N ALA A 22 17.39 -1.23 -6.04
CA ALA A 22 17.85 -2.45 -5.38
C ALA A 22 16.79 -2.96 -4.39
N PHE A 23 16.09 -2.06 -3.68
CA PHE A 23 14.98 -2.40 -2.79
C PHE A 23 13.83 -3.05 -3.55
N LEU A 24 13.34 -2.41 -4.61
CA LEU A 24 12.24 -2.96 -5.42
C LEU A 24 12.60 -4.31 -6.05
N LYS A 25 13.85 -4.48 -6.44
CA LYS A 25 14.34 -5.76 -6.98
C LYS A 25 14.41 -6.84 -5.90
N ALA A 26 14.94 -6.52 -4.72
CA ALA A 26 15.09 -7.48 -3.63
C ALA A 26 13.73 -7.93 -3.07
N PHE A 27 12.75 -7.02 -3.02
CA PHE A 27 11.42 -7.26 -2.45
C PHE A 27 10.30 -7.33 -3.47
N SER A 28 10.62 -7.57 -4.75
CA SER A 28 9.60 -7.74 -5.81
C SER A 28 8.59 -8.83 -5.44
N GLY A 29 7.32 -8.47 -5.30
CA GLY A 29 6.23 -9.37 -4.92
C GLY A 29 6.24 -9.80 -3.45
N ALA A 30 7.03 -9.17 -2.60
CA ALA A 30 7.09 -9.52 -1.18
C ALA A 30 5.84 -9.07 -0.41
N SER A 31 5.42 -9.90 0.54
CA SER A 31 4.37 -9.65 1.52
C SER A 31 4.97 -9.66 2.92
N PHE A 32 4.69 -8.64 3.72
CA PHE A 32 5.23 -8.46 5.06
C PHE A 32 4.11 -8.47 6.10
N LYS A 33 4.41 -9.06 7.28
CA LYS A 33 3.51 -9.10 8.44
C LYS A 33 2.08 -9.51 8.04
N ASN A 34 1.97 -10.69 7.39
CA ASN A 34 0.69 -11.30 6.99
C ASN A 34 -0.14 -10.46 5.99
N GLY A 35 0.50 -9.61 5.21
CA GLY A 35 -0.14 -8.76 4.22
C GLY A 35 -0.40 -7.33 4.69
N LEU A 36 0.11 -6.93 5.86
CA LEU A 36 0.03 -5.55 6.34
C LEU A 36 0.60 -4.57 5.31
N TYR A 37 1.78 -4.90 4.76
CA TYR A 37 2.44 -4.13 3.71
C TYR A 37 3.02 -5.06 2.64
N ARG A 38 2.95 -4.64 1.38
CA ARG A 38 3.38 -5.45 0.24
C ARG A 38 4.03 -4.59 -0.85
N ILE A 39 5.00 -5.18 -1.54
CA ILE A 39 5.63 -4.57 -2.72
C ILE A 39 5.08 -5.26 -3.97
N HIS A 40 4.74 -4.49 -5.00
CA HIS A 40 4.34 -5.06 -6.27
C HIS A 40 5.46 -5.85 -6.93
N ASN A 41 5.12 -6.88 -7.70
CA ASN A 41 6.05 -7.43 -8.66
C ASN A 41 6.52 -6.33 -9.60
N ILE A 42 7.81 -6.27 -9.89
CA ILE A 42 8.38 -5.25 -10.77
C ILE A 42 7.65 -5.20 -12.12
N ASP A 43 7.32 -6.35 -12.68
CA ASP A 43 6.64 -6.45 -13.97
C ASP A 43 5.18 -5.96 -13.91
N GLU A 44 4.58 -5.86 -12.73
CA GLU A 44 3.22 -5.39 -12.51
C GLU A 44 3.14 -3.87 -12.21
N ILE A 45 4.26 -3.25 -11.83
CA ILE A 45 4.32 -1.81 -11.51
C ILE A 45 3.73 -0.92 -12.62
N PRO A 46 4.04 -1.13 -13.92
CA PRO A 46 3.44 -0.30 -14.97
C PRO A 46 1.91 -0.44 -15.05
N ARG A 47 1.39 -1.66 -14.85
CA ARG A 47 -0.04 -1.94 -14.86
C ARG A 47 -0.75 -1.27 -13.69
N TRP A 48 -0.22 -1.39 -12.48
CA TRP A 48 -0.78 -0.76 -11.30
C TRP A 48 -0.68 0.77 -11.35
N THR A 49 0.44 1.30 -11.87
CA THR A 49 0.57 2.74 -12.12
C THR A 49 -0.54 3.24 -13.04
N ALA A 50 -0.78 2.57 -14.17
CA ALA A 50 -1.86 2.94 -15.10
C ALA A 50 -3.25 2.82 -14.45
N LYS A 51 -3.50 1.82 -13.61
CA LYS A 51 -4.77 1.62 -12.90
C LYS A 51 -5.03 2.78 -11.92
N VAL A 52 -4.05 3.16 -11.11
CA VAL A 52 -4.15 4.30 -10.19
C VAL A 52 -4.33 5.62 -10.96
N GLU A 53 -3.57 5.83 -12.03
CA GLU A 53 -3.70 7.02 -12.88
C GLU A 53 -5.08 7.14 -13.56
N ASN A 54 -5.71 6.02 -13.88
CA ASN A 54 -7.08 6.02 -14.43
C ASN A 54 -8.12 6.44 -13.38
N ALA A 55 -7.98 5.97 -12.13
CA ALA A 55 -8.85 6.37 -11.03
C ALA A 55 -8.59 7.82 -10.58
N PHE A 56 -7.35 8.27 -10.68
CA PHE A 56 -6.90 9.61 -10.26
C PHE A 56 -6.20 10.37 -11.40
N PRO A 57 -6.93 10.83 -12.43
CA PRO A 57 -6.36 11.39 -13.67
C PRO A 57 -5.45 12.61 -13.47
N LYS A 58 -5.61 13.33 -12.36
CA LYS A 58 -4.74 14.46 -11.97
C LYS A 58 -3.26 14.08 -11.88
N TYR A 59 -2.97 12.83 -11.60
CA TYR A 59 -1.61 12.32 -11.37
C TYR A 59 -1.01 11.62 -12.59
N LYS A 60 -1.73 11.60 -13.71
CA LYS A 60 -1.32 10.89 -14.93
C LYS A 60 0.07 11.30 -15.42
N GLY A 61 0.96 10.32 -15.60
CA GLY A 61 2.34 10.50 -16.05
C GLY A 61 3.32 10.93 -14.94
N ASN A 62 2.82 11.29 -13.75
CA ASN A 62 3.60 11.90 -12.68
C ASN A 62 3.88 10.99 -11.49
N ILE A 63 3.43 9.74 -11.52
CA ILE A 63 3.62 8.79 -10.43
C ILE A 63 4.29 7.50 -10.88
N LEU A 64 4.87 6.80 -9.92
CA LEU A 64 5.33 5.42 -10.03
C LEU A 64 4.79 4.66 -8.82
N VAL A 65 3.78 3.82 -9.01
CA VAL A 65 3.24 2.95 -7.96
C VAL A 65 4.26 1.86 -7.67
N PHE A 66 4.53 1.57 -6.38
CA PHE A 66 5.53 0.58 -6.01
C PHE A 66 5.05 -0.45 -4.98
N GLY A 67 4.07 -0.09 -4.16
CA GLY A 67 3.60 -0.97 -3.09
C GLY A 67 2.16 -0.66 -2.68
N TYR A 68 1.65 -1.48 -1.78
CA TYR A 68 0.28 -1.38 -1.30
C TYR A 68 0.14 -1.99 0.10
N ASP A 69 -0.88 -1.61 0.80
CA ASP A 69 -1.17 -2.16 2.11
C ASP A 69 -2.36 -3.14 2.11
N TRP A 70 -2.71 -3.59 3.29
CA TRP A 70 -3.79 -4.53 3.53
C TRP A 70 -5.19 -4.02 3.11
N LEU A 71 -5.43 -2.70 3.18
CA LEU A 71 -6.67 -2.06 2.70
C LEU A 71 -6.71 -1.87 1.18
N GLY A 72 -5.66 -2.28 0.46
CA GLY A 72 -5.53 -2.07 -0.97
C GLY A 72 -5.17 -0.63 -1.35
N ARG A 73 -4.77 0.20 -0.37
CA ARG A 73 -4.27 1.55 -0.63
C ARG A 73 -2.94 1.45 -1.36
N GLN A 74 -2.72 2.29 -2.36
CA GLN A 74 -1.54 2.22 -3.21
C GLN A 74 -0.55 3.32 -2.85
N PHE A 75 0.71 2.94 -2.67
CA PHE A 75 1.82 3.87 -2.47
C PHE A 75 2.53 4.13 -3.78
N ALA A 76 2.72 5.40 -4.09
CA ALA A 76 3.43 5.82 -5.29
C ALA A 76 4.43 6.93 -4.98
N GLN A 77 5.54 6.96 -5.72
CA GLN A 77 6.44 8.08 -5.73
C GLN A 77 5.97 9.12 -6.75
N ASN A 78 5.87 10.37 -6.32
CA ASN A 78 5.68 11.51 -7.21
C ASN A 78 7.00 11.79 -7.94
N LYS A 79 7.00 11.67 -9.28
CA LYS A 79 8.21 11.83 -10.10
C LYS A 79 8.79 13.24 -10.12
N GLN A 80 7.97 14.27 -9.78
CA GLN A 80 8.39 15.66 -9.79
C GLN A 80 9.03 16.08 -8.47
N THR A 81 8.47 15.63 -7.34
CA THR A 81 8.89 16.05 -6.01
C THR A 81 9.74 15.00 -5.27
N GLY A 82 9.66 13.74 -5.68
CA GLY A 82 10.24 12.61 -4.97
C GLY A 82 9.42 12.13 -3.76
N ASN A 83 8.41 12.90 -3.33
CA ASN A 83 7.55 12.58 -2.20
C ASN A 83 6.70 11.33 -2.45
N ILE A 84 6.26 10.69 -1.37
CA ILE A 84 5.34 9.56 -1.45
C ILE A 84 3.89 10.06 -1.41
N LEU A 85 3.06 9.41 -2.21
CA LEU A 85 1.61 9.61 -2.25
C LEU A 85 0.93 8.31 -1.84
N LEU A 86 -0.08 8.42 -0.99
CA LEU A 86 -0.98 7.33 -0.63
C LEU A 86 -2.33 7.56 -1.29
N PHE A 87 -2.72 6.63 -2.16
CA PHE A 87 -4.00 6.64 -2.87
C PHE A 87 -4.99 5.71 -2.15
N GLU A 88 -6.08 6.26 -1.68
CA GLU A 88 -7.10 5.56 -0.90
C GLU A 88 -8.37 5.33 -1.73
N PRO A 89 -8.60 4.12 -2.26
CA PRO A 89 -9.76 3.84 -3.10
C PRO A 89 -11.08 3.91 -2.30
N GLY A 90 -11.05 3.60 -1.01
CA GLY A 90 -12.24 3.59 -0.15
C GLY A 90 -12.76 4.99 0.24
N THR A 91 -11.89 5.99 0.25
CA THR A 91 -12.23 7.39 0.57
C THR A 91 -12.23 8.30 -0.67
N GLY A 92 -11.55 7.89 -1.73
CA GLY A 92 -11.27 8.73 -2.90
C GLY A 92 -10.22 9.82 -2.63
N GLU A 93 -9.48 9.73 -1.55
CA GLU A 93 -8.49 10.71 -1.15
C GLU A 93 -7.08 10.34 -1.61
N VAL A 94 -6.23 11.36 -1.71
CA VAL A 94 -4.80 11.20 -1.94
C VAL A 94 -4.06 11.98 -0.88
N LEU A 95 -3.31 11.28 -0.04
CA LEU A 95 -2.49 11.86 1.01
C LEU A 95 -1.05 12.01 0.53
N SER A 96 -0.44 13.16 0.80
CA SER A 96 0.97 13.41 0.50
C SER A 96 1.82 13.22 1.75
N ILE A 97 2.78 12.30 1.67
CA ILE A 97 3.77 12.04 2.70
C ILE A 97 5.07 12.72 2.23
N PRO A 98 5.51 13.81 2.88
CA PRO A 98 6.56 14.70 2.36
C PRO A 98 7.97 14.16 2.63
N VAL A 99 8.20 12.89 2.34
CA VAL A 99 9.47 12.18 2.49
C VAL A 99 9.84 11.45 1.21
N ASP A 100 11.11 11.15 1.03
CA ASP A 100 11.57 10.32 -0.08
C ASP A 100 11.33 8.82 0.16
N PHE A 101 11.67 8.00 -0.82
CA PHE A 101 11.44 6.56 -0.78
C PHE A 101 12.17 5.86 0.38
N VAL A 102 13.38 6.31 0.74
CA VAL A 102 14.17 5.70 1.82
C VAL A 102 13.58 6.07 3.17
N ALA A 103 13.32 7.36 3.40
CA ALA A 103 12.71 7.84 4.64
C ALA A 103 11.30 7.28 4.83
N PHE A 104 10.53 7.10 3.75
CA PHE A 104 9.23 6.43 3.82
C PHE A 104 9.33 5.03 4.43
N HIS A 105 10.29 4.21 4.00
CA HIS A 105 10.44 2.86 4.54
C HIS A 105 11.10 2.83 5.92
N ASP A 106 12.17 3.61 6.12
CA ASP A 106 12.94 3.57 7.37
C ASP A 106 12.33 4.38 8.51
N GLU A 107 11.47 5.35 8.21
CA GLU A 107 10.85 6.21 9.22
C GLU A 107 9.34 6.02 9.26
N GLU A 108 8.61 6.33 8.18
CA GLU A 108 7.14 6.29 8.18
C GLU A 108 6.59 4.88 8.41
N ILE A 109 7.10 3.87 7.71
CA ILE A 109 6.65 2.49 7.91
C ILE A 109 7.23 1.90 9.20
N ALA A 110 8.51 2.09 9.47
CA ALA A 110 9.17 1.42 10.59
C ALA A 110 8.83 2.04 11.95
N GLU A 111 8.64 3.36 12.03
CA GLU A 111 8.43 4.07 13.29
C GLU A 111 6.99 4.58 13.46
N TYR A 112 6.28 4.86 12.35
CA TYR A 112 4.92 5.43 12.34
C TYR A 112 3.93 4.55 11.58
N SER A 113 4.01 3.22 11.77
CA SER A 113 3.17 2.24 11.05
C SER A 113 1.67 2.43 11.29
N GLU A 114 1.28 3.04 12.40
CA GLU A 114 -0.13 3.37 12.65
C GLU A 114 -0.63 4.43 11.68
N ASP A 115 0.12 5.50 11.50
CA ASP A 115 -0.27 6.59 10.59
C ASP A 115 -0.18 6.15 9.12
N SER A 116 0.86 5.37 8.77
CA SER A 116 1.14 4.98 7.39
C SER A 116 0.32 3.77 6.92
N LEU A 117 0.12 2.77 7.79
CA LEU A 117 -0.45 1.46 7.45
C LEU A 117 -1.75 1.14 8.20
N ALA A 118 -2.21 2.00 9.12
CA ALA A 118 -3.34 1.72 10.01
C ALA A 118 -3.15 0.37 10.73
N SER A 119 -1.98 0.19 11.35
CA SER A 119 -1.53 -1.10 11.89
C SER A 119 -2.41 -1.62 13.03
N ALA A 120 -2.94 -0.75 13.90
CA ALA A 120 -3.88 -1.16 14.96
C ALA A 120 -5.22 -1.64 14.38
N PHE A 121 -5.71 -0.99 13.33
CA PHE A 121 -6.93 -1.41 12.63
C PHE A 121 -6.73 -2.74 11.89
N PHE A 122 -5.54 -2.96 11.32
CA PHE A 122 -5.15 -4.25 10.77
C PHE A 122 -5.19 -5.36 11.84
N GLU A 123 -4.59 -5.14 13.00
CA GLU A 123 -4.56 -6.13 14.09
C GLU A 123 -5.97 -6.47 14.60
N GLU A 124 -6.85 -5.47 14.71
CA GLU A 124 -8.25 -5.69 15.06
C GLU A 124 -8.94 -6.59 14.03
N TRP A 125 -8.81 -6.26 12.73
CA TRP A 125 -9.37 -7.05 11.66
C TRP A 125 -8.75 -8.45 11.60
N TYR A 126 -7.42 -8.54 11.63
CA TYR A 126 -6.68 -9.80 11.53
C TYR A 126 -7.06 -10.79 12.64
N THR A 127 -7.22 -10.31 13.86
CA THR A 127 -7.69 -11.11 14.98
C THR A 127 -9.13 -11.59 14.75
N SER A 128 -10.01 -10.72 14.27
CA SER A 128 -11.41 -11.07 13.98
C SER A 128 -11.56 -12.07 12.83
N ALA A 129 -10.65 -12.03 11.87
CA ALA A 129 -10.61 -12.91 10.69
C ALA A 129 -9.84 -14.23 10.92
N SER A 130 -9.61 -14.61 12.17
CA SER A 130 -8.90 -15.84 12.55
C SER A 130 -7.42 -15.90 12.14
N GLY A 131 -6.78 -14.77 11.93
CA GLY A 131 -5.34 -14.66 11.73
C GLY A 131 -4.82 -15.25 10.41
N SER A 132 -5.61 -15.21 9.35
CA SER A 132 -5.19 -15.71 8.04
C SER A 132 -4.44 -14.63 7.24
N GLU A 133 -3.31 -14.99 6.62
CA GLU A 133 -2.59 -14.09 5.72
C GLU A 133 -3.48 -13.66 4.54
N ILE A 134 -3.37 -12.38 4.16
CA ILE A 134 -4.08 -11.85 2.99
C ILE A 134 -3.33 -12.29 1.73
N PRO A 135 -3.97 -13.02 0.79
CA PRO A 135 -3.35 -13.40 -0.48
C PRO A 135 -2.87 -12.19 -1.28
N HIS A 136 -1.83 -12.38 -2.09
CA HIS A 136 -1.18 -11.30 -2.86
C HIS A 136 -2.12 -10.53 -3.78
N ASP A 137 -3.10 -11.22 -4.38
CA ASP A 137 -4.11 -10.65 -5.28
C ASP A 137 -5.34 -10.09 -4.56
N LYS A 138 -5.36 -10.11 -3.23
CA LYS A 138 -6.48 -9.66 -2.41
C LYS A 138 -6.12 -8.45 -1.56
N CYS A 139 -7.15 -7.71 -1.19
CA CYS A 139 -7.09 -6.69 -0.14
C CYS A 139 -8.29 -6.84 0.78
N VAL A 140 -8.29 -6.10 1.87
CA VAL A 140 -9.45 -5.97 2.77
C VAL A 140 -10.13 -4.66 2.42
N GLY A 141 -11.13 -4.73 1.55
CA GLY A 141 -11.84 -3.56 1.06
C GLY A 141 -13.08 -3.21 1.89
N TYR A 142 -13.54 -1.98 1.78
CA TYR A 142 -14.83 -1.58 2.34
C TYR A 142 -15.99 -2.12 1.49
N LYS A 143 -16.97 -2.80 2.12
CA LYS A 143 -18.22 -3.24 1.49
C LYS A 143 -19.03 -2.05 0.97
N VAL A 144 -19.14 -1.02 1.81
CA VAL A 144 -19.68 0.29 1.45
C VAL A 144 -18.55 1.30 1.56
N PRO A 145 -18.15 1.96 0.46
CA PRO A 145 -17.10 2.96 0.48
C PRO A 145 -17.38 4.09 1.47
N LEU A 146 -16.34 4.65 2.10
CA LEU A 146 -16.50 5.71 3.08
C LEU A 146 -17.06 6.99 2.43
N PHE A 147 -16.75 7.27 1.16
CA PHE A 147 -17.33 8.37 0.39
C PHE A 147 -18.84 8.18 0.06
N LEU A 148 -19.38 6.98 0.26
CA LEU A 148 -20.82 6.67 0.18
C LEU A 148 -21.44 6.45 1.57
N ASN A 149 -20.88 7.06 2.62
CA ASN A 149 -21.28 6.94 4.02
C ASN A 149 -21.14 5.51 4.60
N GLY A 150 -20.22 4.72 4.11
CA GLY A 150 -19.78 3.49 4.78
C GLY A 150 -19.16 3.81 6.14
N GLU A 151 -19.29 2.91 7.09
CA GLU A 151 -18.67 3.06 8.41
C GLU A 151 -17.21 2.61 8.37
N ASP A 152 -16.34 3.36 9.05
CA ASP A 152 -14.93 3.02 9.20
C ASP A 152 -14.73 2.08 10.39
N ASN A 153 -15.14 0.83 10.21
CA ASN A 153 -15.00 -0.23 11.21
C ASN A 153 -14.88 -1.62 10.54
N ILE A 154 -14.46 -2.62 11.33
CA ILE A 154 -14.21 -3.98 10.83
C ILE A 154 -15.46 -4.67 10.26
N THR A 155 -16.67 -4.28 10.64
CA THR A 155 -17.91 -4.91 10.14
C THR A 155 -18.22 -4.51 8.69
N ASN A 156 -17.66 -3.37 8.25
CA ASN A 156 -17.74 -2.88 6.87
C ASN A 156 -16.59 -3.37 5.99
N LEU A 157 -15.75 -4.26 6.48
CA LEU A 157 -14.61 -4.80 5.74
C LEU A 157 -14.90 -6.22 5.22
N GLU A 158 -14.32 -6.54 4.06
CA GLU A 158 -14.31 -7.89 3.49
C GLU A 158 -13.06 -8.12 2.64
N ILE A 159 -12.64 -9.39 2.53
CA ILE A 159 -11.59 -9.75 1.58
C ILE A 159 -12.15 -9.66 0.18
N SER A 160 -11.49 -8.85 -0.65
CA SER A 160 -11.87 -8.58 -2.04
C SER A 160 -10.71 -8.85 -2.98
N ASP A 161 -11.01 -9.20 -4.22
CA ASP A 161 -10.04 -9.16 -5.30
C ASP A 161 -9.58 -7.71 -5.48
N MET A 162 -8.27 -7.48 -5.40
CA MET A 162 -7.72 -6.12 -5.38
C MET A 162 -7.93 -5.37 -6.71
N GLU A 163 -7.84 -6.08 -7.84
CA GLU A 163 -8.12 -5.44 -9.14
C GLU A 163 -9.59 -5.07 -9.29
N VAL A 164 -10.48 -5.97 -8.94
CA VAL A 164 -11.93 -5.74 -8.98
C VAL A 164 -12.31 -4.60 -8.04
N TYR A 165 -11.74 -4.58 -6.83
CA TYR A 165 -11.96 -3.50 -5.87
C TYR A 165 -11.56 -2.14 -6.44
N TRP A 166 -10.36 -2.05 -7.03
CA TRP A 166 -9.87 -0.81 -7.66
C TRP A 166 -10.69 -0.39 -8.88
N ASP A 167 -11.15 -1.35 -9.70
CA ASP A 167 -12.00 -1.06 -10.86
C ASP A 167 -13.37 -0.54 -10.44
N LEU A 168 -13.98 -1.12 -9.40
CA LEU A 168 -15.26 -0.66 -8.87
C LEU A 168 -15.14 0.72 -8.23
N MET A 169 -14.15 0.93 -7.35
CA MET A 169 -13.93 2.21 -6.69
C MET A 169 -13.60 3.31 -7.70
N GLY A 170 -12.69 3.04 -8.65
CA GLY A 170 -12.31 4.01 -9.67
C GLY A 170 -13.41 4.42 -10.63
N GLN A 171 -14.46 3.61 -10.80
CA GLN A 171 -15.65 4.00 -11.56
C GLN A 171 -16.61 4.92 -10.79
N MET A 172 -16.49 4.93 -9.46
CA MET A 172 -17.37 5.72 -8.58
C MET A 172 -16.72 7.05 -8.14
N LEU A 173 -15.39 7.19 -8.31
CA LEU A 173 -14.63 8.41 -8.01
C LEU A 173 -14.72 9.40 -9.17
#